data_11ad3d224b48dafee52c3feda94a9daa
#
_entry.id   11ad3d224b48dafee52c3feda94a9daa
#
_cell.length_a   1.000
_cell.length_b   1.000
_cell.length_c   1.000
_cell.angle_alpha   90.00
_cell.angle_beta   90.00
_cell.angle_gamma   90.00
#
_symmetry.space_group_name_H-M   'P 1'
#
loop_
_entity.id
_entity.type
_entity.pdbx_description
1 polymer ?
#
loop_
_entity_poly.entity_id
_entity_poly.type
_entity_poly.pdbx_seq_one_letter_code
_entity_poly.pdbx_strand_id
1 'polypeptide(L)'
;MAKYTGSNAKPKLQLTGTDGITYTYSLYKDYSTFPLTSGDGTYQVGVYENVSDDRYTTPLSETFSVTLTDPLKPYLYPNQYVNFTADFLPVAKAEELADGASSDLDIISSVYNYIITHTARTLLHINTILKHYMLGFIIAF
;
A
#
# COMPACT_ATOMS: atom_id res chain seq x y z
N MET A 1 -9.18 -5.44 7.75
CA MET A 1 -10.08 -5.25 6.62
C MET A 1 -11.36 -4.57 7.08
N ALA A 2 -11.92 -3.67 6.25
CA ALA A 2 -13.21 -3.01 6.51
C ALA A 2 -14.01 -2.84 5.22
N LYS A 3 -15.32 -2.62 5.37
CA LYS A 3 -16.23 -2.29 4.28
C LYS A 3 -17.21 -1.20 4.72
N TYR A 4 -17.75 -0.49 3.76
CA TYR A 4 -18.76 0.54 4.01
C TYR A 4 -20.19 -0.01 3.88
N THR A 5 -21.00 0.23 4.89
CA THR A 5 -22.41 -0.22 4.91
C THR A 5 -23.42 0.92 4.70
N GLY A 6 -22.97 2.18 4.73
CA GLY A 6 -23.82 3.35 4.52
C GLY A 6 -24.25 3.58 3.07
N SER A 7 -24.89 4.69 2.80
CA SER A 7 -25.43 5.06 1.47
C SER A 7 -24.65 6.15 0.75
N ASN A 8 -23.60 6.71 1.38
CA ASN A 8 -22.80 7.77 0.76
C ASN A 8 -22.09 7.26 -0.50
N ALA A 9 -22.05 8.10 -1.55
CA ALA A 9 -21.47 7.72 -2.83
C ALA A 9 -19.93 7.80 -2.86
N LYS A 10 -19.33 8.60 -1.95
CA LYS A 10 -17.89 8.88 -1.91
C LYS A 10 -17.32 8.76 -0.49
N PRO A 11 -17.53 7.65 0.21
CA PRO A 11 -17.00 7.50 1.56
C PRO A 11 -15.47 7.34 1.52
N LYS A 12 -14.79 7.91 2.51
CA LYS A 12 -13.35 7.80 2.72
C LYS A 12 -13.06 7.18 4.07
N LEU A 13 -11.93 6.49 4.17
CA LEU A 13 -11.35 6.05 5.42
C LEU A 13 -10.00 6.75 5.56
N GLN A 14 -9.77 7.38 6.70
CA GLN A 14 -8.43 7.84 7.08
C GLN A 14 -7.89 6.95 8.18
N LEU A 15 -6.63 6.61 8.05
CA LEU A 15 -5.87 5.83 9.01
C LEU A 15 -4.62 6.61 9.38
N THR A 16 -4.53 7.04 10.63
CA THR A 16 -3.36 7.74 11.17
C THR A 16 -2.57 6.78 12.03
N GLY A 17 -1.31 6.58 11.71
CA GLY A 17 -0.40 5.71 12.44
C GLY A 17 0.27 6.39 13.63
N THR A 18 1.11 5.64 14.34
CA THR A 18 1.88 6.12 15.51
C THR A 18 2.91 7.18 15.17
N ASP A 19 3.36 7.23 13.92
CA ASP A 19 4.26 8.22 13.35
C ASP A 19 3.55 9.53 12.95
N GLY A 20 2.23 9.61 13.15
CA GLY A 20 1.40 10.76 12.77
C GLY A 20 1.09 10.84 11.28
N ILE A 21 1.55 9.88 10.46
CA ILE A 21 1.25 9.84 9.04
C ILE A 21 -0.20 9.38 8.84
N THR A 22 -0.95 10.14 8.05
CA THR A 22 -2.35 9.83 7.70
C THR A 22 -2.47 9.38 6.26
N TYR A 23 -2.96 8.16 6.08
CA TYR A 23 -3.34 7.62 4.78
C TYR A 23 -4.85 7.76 4.56
N THR A 24 -5.24 8.22 3.38
CA THR A 24 -6.64 8.36 2.99
C THR A 24 -6.99 7.36 1.91
N TYR A 25 -7.95 6.51 2.19
CA TYR A 25 -8.43 5.45 1.30
C TYR A 25 -9.85 5.73 0.83
N SER A 26 -10.20 5.22 -0.33
CA SER A 26 -11.61 5.07 -0.71
C SER A 26 -12.20 3.87 0.04
N LEU A 27 -13.42 4.02 0.53
CA LEU A 27 -14.10 2.96 1.25
C LEU A 27 -15.22 2.39 0.36
N TYR A 28 -15.25 1.07 0.20
CA TYR A 28 -16.16 0.37 -0.71
C TYR A 28 -17.16 -0.50 0.04
N LYS A 29 -18.19 -0.99 -0.67
CA LYS A 29 -19.18 -1.94 -0.16
C LYS A 29 -18.58 -3.32 0.11
N ASP A 30 -17.52 -3.66 -0.61
CA ASP A 30 -16.76 -4.88 -0.41
C ASP A 30 -15.63 -4.67 0.60
N TYR A 31 -15.18 -5.76 1.22
CA TYR A 31 -14.05 -5.70 2.14
C TYR A 31 -12.77 -5.29 1.43
N SER A 32 -12.12 -4.26 1.96
CA SER A 32 -10.80 -3.80 1.51
C SER A 32 -9.77 -3.92 2.61
N THR A 33 -8.51 -4.14 2.22
CA THR A 33 -7.37 -4.19 3.13
C THR A 33 -6.79 -2.79 3.32
N PHE A 34 -6.51 -2.45 4.57
CA PHE A 34 -5.87 -1.20 4.96
C PHE A 34 -4.62 -1.56 5.78
N PRO A 35 -3.42 -1.42 5.20
CA PRO A 35 -2.18 -1.84 5.85
C PRO A 35 -1.82 -0.91 7.02
N LEU A 36 -1.33 -1.50 8.12
CA LEU A 36 -0.89 -0.82 9.33
C LEU A 36 0.64 -0.71 9.32
N THR A 37 1.17 0.26 8.59
CA THR A 37 2.60 0.36 8.25
C THR A 37 3.43 1.19 9.22
N SER A 38 2.83 1.77 10.26
CA SER A 38 3.54 2.59 11.26
C SER A 38 4.02 1.80 12.48
N GLY A 39 4.09 0.46 12.38
CA GLY A 39 4.57 -0.40 13.47
C GLY A 39 3.58 -0.58 14.61
N ASP A 40 4.11 -0.95 15.77
CA ASP A 40 3.31 -1.13 17.00
C ASP A 40 2.85 0.20 17.56
N GLY A 41 1.68 0.20 18.22
CA GLY A 41 1.18 1.31 19.01
C GLY A 41 -0.25 1.71 18.67
N THR A 42 -0.61 2.97 18.88
CA THR A 42 -1.99 3.45 18.76
C THR A 42 -2.24 4.03 17.38
N TYR A 43 -3.27 3.54 16.74
CA TYR A 43 -3.78 4.05 15.47
C TYR A 43 -5.11 4.73 15.66
N GLN A 44 -5.37 5.74 14.85
CA GLN A 44 -6.68 6.38 14.73
C GLN A 44 -7.28 6.05 13.36
N VAL A 45 -8.54 5.65 13.36
CA VAL A 45 -9.31 5.45 12.14
C VAL A 45 -10.51 6.40 12.13
N GLY A 46 -10.73 7.06 10.99
CA GLY A 46 -11.89 7.91 10.75
C GLY A 46 -12.62 7.49 9.47
N VAL A 47 -13.94 7.47 9.52
CA VAL A 47 -14.77 7.34 8.32
C VAL A 47 -15.33 8.72 8.00
N TYR A 48 -15.28 9.10 6.73
CA TYR A 48 -15.67 10.39 6.22
C TYR A 48 -16.68 10.22 5.10
N GLU A 49 -17.79 10.92 5.20
CA GLU A 49 -18.85 10.92 4.20
C GLU A 49 -18.91 12.27 3.50
N ASN A 50 -18.84 12.24 2.17
CA ASN A 50 -18.94 13.46 1.38
C ASN A 50 -20.35 14.06 1.48
N VAL A 51 -20.43 15.33 1.81
CA VAL A 51 -21.70 16.09 1.92
C VAL A 51 -21.94 16.90 0.65
N SER A 52 -20.93 17.65 0.21
CA SER A 52 -20.97 18.44 -1.03
C SER A 52 -19.54 18.86 -1.40
N ASP A 53 -19.20 18.82 -2.66
CA ASP A 53 -17.88 19.20 -3.17
C ASP A 53 -16.73 18.53 -2.36
N ASP A 54 -15.91 19.33 -1.68
CA ASP A 54 -14.81 18.87 -0.83
C ASP A 54 -15.17 18.84 0.68
N ARG A 55 -16.45 18.94 1.02
CA ARG A 55 -16.90 18.91 2.41
C ARG A 55 -17.26 17.49 2.82
N TYR A 56 -16.77 17.10 3.99
CA TYR A 56 -17.01 15.80 4.59
C TYR A 56 -17.54 15.94 6.00
N THR A 57 -18.38 15.02 6.40
CA THR A 57 -18.73 14.75 7.80
C THR A 57 -17.98 13.52 8.29
N THR A 58 -17.79 13.41 9.61
CA THR A 58 -17.06 12.29 10.23
C THR A 58 -18.02 11.47 11.10
N PRO A 59 -18.75 10.51 10.51
CA PRO A 59 -19.68 9.69 11.26
C PRO A 59 -19.03 8.73 12.24
N LEU A 60 -17.75 8.40 12.04
CA LEU A 60 -16.98 7.51 12.90
C LEU A 60 -15.55 8.03 13.07
N SER A 61 -15.08 8.04 14.32
CA SER A 61 -13.67 8.25 14.66
C SER A 61 -13.34 7.41 15.89
N GLU A 62 -12.39 6.49 15.74
CA GLU A 62 -12.00 5.53 16.77
C GLU A 62 -10.47 5.41 16.86
N THR A 63 -10.01 5.01 18.03
CA THR A 63 -8.60 4.66 18.24
C THR A 63 -8.48 3.22 18.71
N PHE A 64 -7.42 2.54 18.29
CA PHE A 64 -7.13 1.18 18.69
C PHE A 64 -5.61 0.94 18.77
N SER A 65 -5.22 0.03 19.63
CA SER A 65 -3.81 -0.37 19.78
C SER A 65 -3.50 -1.58 18.92
N VAL A 66 -2.32 -1.58 18.35
CA VAL A 66 -1.78 -2.64 17.49
C VAL A 66 -0.48 -3.16 18.08
N THR A 67 -0.32 -4.48 18.06
CA THR A 67 0.95 -5.17 18.24
C THR A 67 1.11 -6.13 17.05
N LEU A 68 2.10 -5.89 16.22
CA LEU A 68 2.36 -6.68 15.04
C LEU A 68 3.11 -7.97 15.43
N THR A 69 2.62 -9.11 15.00
CA THR A 69 3.33 -10.39 15.15
C THR A 69 4.49 -10.52 14.17
N ASP A 70 4.43 -9.77 13.07
CA ASP A 70 5.44 -9.70 12.03
C ASP A 70 5.43 -8.27 11.46
N PRO A 71 6.53 -7.52 11.62
CA PRO A 71 6.60 -6.12 11.17
C PRO A 71 6.57 -5.96 9.64
N LEU A 72 6.90 -7.01 8.88
CA LEU A 72 6.88 -6.98 7.41
C LEU A 72 5.51 -7.34 6.83
N LYS A 73 4.68 -8.04 7.58
CA LYS A 73 3.38 -8.53 7.12
C LYS A 73 2.46 -7.46 6.54
N PRO A 74 2.39 -6.22 7.07
CA PRO A 74 1.56 -5.16 6.47
C PRO A 74 1.92 -4.80 5.02
N TYR A 75 3.14 -5.08 4.59
CA TYR A 75 3.65 -4.78 3.25
C TYR A 75 3.45 -5.94 2.25
N LEU A 76 3.11 -7.13 2.73
CA LEU A 76 3.00 -8.35 1.91
C LEU A 76 1.61 -8.58 1.30
N TYR A 77 0.68 -7.63 1.45
CA TYR A 77 -0.68 -7.77 0.93
C TYR A 77 -1.04 -6.63 0.00
N PRO A 78 -1.78 -6.92 -1.08
CA PRO A 78 -2.29 -5.88 -1.97
C PRO A 78 -3.25 -4.93 -1.24
N ASN A 79 -3.23 -3.68 -1.65
CA ASN A 79 -4.09 -2.63 -1.14
C ASN A 79 -4.42 -1.61 -2.25
N GLN A 80 -5.13 -0.52 -1.94
CA GLN A 80 -5.52 0.48 -2.96
C GLN A 80 -4.36 1.19 -3.64
N TYR A 81 -3.20 1.30 -2.97
CA TYR A 81 -2.03 1.98 -3.52
C TYR A 81 -1.08 1.02 -4.24
N VAL A 82 -1.06 -0.23 -3.78
CA VAL A 82 -0.21 -1.27 -4.35
C VAL A 82 -1.08 -2.51 -4.54
N ASN A 83 -1.47 -2.76 -5.78
CA ASN A 83 -2.29 -3.91 -6.14
C ASN A 83 -1.46 -4.88 -6.99
N PHE A 84 -1.35 -6.12 -6.51
CA PHE A 84 -0.64 -7.19 -7.21
C PHE A 84 -1.34 -8.52 -6.97
N THR A 85 -1.15 -9.44 -7.91
CA THR A 85 -1.59 -10.84 -7.84
C THR A 85 -0.40 -11.74 -8.16
N ALA A 86 -0.48 -13.02 -7.85
CA ALA A 86 0.62 -13.95 -8.10
C ALA A 86 1.02 -14.06 -9.59
N ASP A 87 0.07 -13.79 -10.49
CA ASP A 87 0.28 -13.77 -11.94
C ASP A 87 0.70 -12.40 -12.49
N PHE A 88 0.91 -11.40 -11.61
CA PHE A 88 1.34 -10.07 -12.00
C PHE A 88 2.80 -10.11 -12.51
N LEU A 89 3.04 -9.60 -13.71
CA LEU A 89 4.36 -9.65 -14.36
C LEU A 89 5.52 -9.16 -13.48
N PRO A 90 5.40 -8.08 -12.68
CA PRO A 90 6.46 -7.68 -11.75
C PRO A 90 6.78 -8.71 -10.68
N VAL A 91 5.80 -9.49 -10.21
CA VAL A 91 6.04 -10.56 -9.22
C VAL A 91 6.90 -11.66 -9.85
N ALA A 92 6.53 -12.17 -11.02
CA ALA A 92 7.33 -13.16 -11.73
C ALA A 92 8.75 -12.67 -12.05
N LYS A 93 8.89 -11.37 -12.41
CA LYS A 93 10.22 -10.77 -12.64
C LYS A 93 11.02 -10.63 -11.35
N ALA A 94 10.37 -10.33 -10.23
CA ALA A 94 11.02 -10.26 -8.91
C ALA A 94 11.58 -11.64 -8.51
N GLU A 95 10.79 -12.71 -8.68
CA GLU A 95 11.25 -14.08 -8.44
C GLU A 95 12.45 -14.45 -9.30
N GLU A 96 12.42 -14.13 -10.60
CA GLU A 96 13.56 -14.34 -11.51
C GLU A 96 14.82 -13.59 -11.05
N LEU A 97 14.68 -12.34 -10.60
CA LEU A 97 15.80 -11.51 -10.15
C LEU A 97 16.36 -11.93 -8.79
N ALA A 98 15.54 -12.60 -7.97
CA ALA A 98 15.94 -13.17 -6.68
C ALA A 98 16.61 -14.53 -6.81
N ASP A 99 16.42 -15.22 -7.94
CA ASP A 99 17.00 -16.55 -8.16
C ASP A 99 18.52 -16.50 -8.09
N GLY A 100 19.11 -17.36 -7.24
CA GLY A 100 20.54 -17.41 -6.99
C GLY A 100 21.12 -16.28 -6.12
N ALA A 101 20.31 -15.38 -5.60
CA ALA A 101 20.78 -14.36 -4.65
C ALA A 101 21.24 -14.99 -3.34
N SER A 102 22.32 -14.47 -2.77
CA SER A 102 22.92 -14.97 -1.52
C SER A 102 22.45 -14.16 -0.29
N SER A 103 21.85 -13.00 -0.51
CA SER A 103 21.38 -12.08 0.53
C SER A 103 20.26 -11.17 0.02
N ASP A 104 19.53 -10.56 0.94
CA ASP A 104 18.52 -9.54 0.62
C ASP A 104 19.12 -8.35 -0.14
N LEU A 105 20.39 -8.00 0.16
CA LEU A 105 21.09 -6.93 -0.54
C LEU A 105 21.37 -7.28 -2.01
N ASP A 106 21.66 -8.55 -2.31
CA ASP A 106 21.83 -9.01 -3.70
C ASP A 106 20.52 -8.89 -4.47
N ILE A 107 19.39 -9.26 -3.83
CA ILE A 107 18.04 -9.10 -4.41
C ILE A 107 17.77 -7.63 -4.71
N ILE A 108 17.94 -6.76 -3.71
CA ILE A 108 17.74 -5.31 -3.86
C ILE A 108 18.61 -4.75 -4.99
N SER A 109 19.88 -5.15 -5.06
CA SER A 109 20.80 -4.72 -6.10
C SER A 109 20.37 -5.18 -7.50
N SER A 110 19.93 -6.43 -7.62
CA SER A 110 19.43 -6.99 -8.87
C SER A 110 18.18 -6.25 -9.37
N VAL A 111 17.22 -6.02 -8.48
CA VAL A 111 15.99 -5.26 -8.77
C VAL A 111 16.31 -3.81 -9.16
N TYR A 112 17.17 -3.13 -8.39
CA TYR A 112 17.59 -1.76 -8.69
C TYR A 112 18.23 -1.67 -10.08
N ASN A 113 19.20 -2.54 -10.37
CA ASN A 113 19.90 -2.57 -11.67
C ASN A 113 18.93 -2.86 -12.83
N TYR A 114 17.98 -3.78 -12.64
CA TYR A 114 16.96 -4.06 -13.62
C TYR A 114 16.13 -2.81 -13.93
N ILE A 115 15.64 -2.12 -12.89
CA ILE A 115 14.83 -0.92 -13.04
C ILE A 115 15.59 0.17 -13.80
N ILE A 116 16.82 0.53 -13.37
CA ILE A 116 17.58 1.60 -14.02
C ILE A 116 17.98 1.28 -15.46
N THR A 117 18.25 0.02 -15.78
CA THR A 117 18.64 -0.37 -17.15
C THR A 117 17.48 -0.48 -18.11
N HIS A 118 16.29 -0.87 -17.62
CA HIS A 118 15.13 -1.12 -18.49
C HIS A 118 14.14 0.05 -18.53
N THR A 119 14.11 0.92 -17.49
CA THR A 119 13.18 2.06 -17.45
C THR A 119 13.82 3.38 -17.86
N ALA A 120 15.14 3.50 -17.85
CA ALA A 120 15.85 4.75 -18.20
C ALA A 120 15.64 5.20 -19.66
N ARG A 121 15.08 4.35 -20.52
CA ARG A 121 14.80 4.69 -21.94
C ARG A 121 13.50 5.45 -22.16
N THR A 122 12.67 5.66 -21.15
CA THR A 122 11.37 6.34 -21.32
C THR A 122 11.23 7.48 -20.31
N LEU A 123 12.04 8.52 -20.49
CA LEU A 123 12.19 9.66 -19.58
C LEU A 123 10.92 10.49 -19.30
N LEU A 124 9.81 10.30 -20.01
CA LEU A 124 8.60 11.13 -19.86
C LEU A 124 7.48 10.51 -19.01
N HIS A 125 7.54 9.23 -18.64
CA HIS A 125 6.49 8.55 -17.85
C HIS A 125 7.01 7.94 -16.52
N ILE A 126 8.23 8.28 -16.12
CA ILE A 126 9.00 7.61 -15.07
C ILE A 126 8.40 7.73 -13.67
N ASN A 127 7.79 8.87 -13.30
CA ASN A 127 7.35 9.08 -11.92
C ASN A 127 6.17 8.20 -11.48
N THR A 128 5.28 7.83 -12.38
CA THR A 128 4.12 7.00 -12.04
C THR A 128 4.46 5.51 -12.12
N ILE A 129 5.25 5.12 -13.12
CA ILE A 129 5.63 3.73 -13.38
C ILE A 129 6.65 3.24 -12.34
N LEU A 130 7.68 4.05 -12.01
CA LEU A 130 8.67 3.70 -10.98
C LEU A 130 8.05 3.52 -9.60
N LYS A 131 7.09 4.36 -9.20
CA LYS A 131 6.38 4.17 -7.94
C LYS A 131 5.65 2.81 -7.88
N HIS A 132 4.99 2.42 -8.97
CA HIS A 132 4.27 1.14 -9.01
C HIS A 132 5.21 -0.07 -9.06
N TYR A 133 6.30 0.01 -9.84
CA TYR A 133 7.26 -1.09 -9.93
C TYR A 133 8.10 -1.24 -8.65
N MET A 134 8.64 -0.16 -8.10
CA MET A 134 9.44 -0.24 -6.86
C MET A 134 8.61 -0.76 -5.67
N LEU A 135 7.38 -0.28 -5.50
CA LEU A 135 6.50 -0.78 -4.45
C LEU A 135 6.12 -2.26 -4.66
N GLY A 136 5.85 -2.68 -5.89
CA GLY A 136 5.57 -4.08 -6.20
C GLY A 136 6.76 -5.01 -5.90
N PHE A 137 7.99 -4.57 -6.14
CA PHE A 137 9.20 -5.35 -5.85
C PHE A 137 9.53 -5.42 -4.35
N ILE A 138 9.37 -4.33 -3.60
CA ILE A 138 9.66 -4.32 -2.15
C ILE A 138 8.65 -5.19 -1.37
N ILE A 139 7.47 -5.42 -1.92
CA ILE A 139 6.40 -6.20 -1.27
C ILE A 139 6.48 -7.70 -1.63
N ALA A 140 7.20 -8.08 -2.69
CA ALA A 140 7.30 -9.48 -3.14
C ALA A 140 8.39 -10.29 -2.40
N PHE A 141 9.19 -9.66 -1.55
CA PHE A 141 10.23 -10.25 -0.70
C PHE A 141 10.05 -9.85 0.76
#